data_fd63ebc91bddfd1d37d3aecf2e9870f6
#
_entry.id   fd63ebc91bddfd1d37d3aecf2e9870f6
#
_cell.length_a   1.000
_cell.length_b   1.000
_cell.length_c   1.000
_cell.angle_alpha   90.00
_cell.angle_beta   90.00
_cell.angle_gamma   90.00
#
_symmetry.space_group_name_H-M   'P 1'
#
loop_
_entity.id
_entity.type
_entity.pdbx_description
1 polymer ?
#
loop_
_entity_poly.entity_id
_entity_poly.type
_entity_poly.pdbx_seq_one_letter_code
_entity_poly.pdbx_strand_id
1 'polypeptide(L)'
;MELCLTTLIEGFLIAMYVCNCIRQIKSFLCYMRPLIIIDAAHLKGHYQGTNMVAVGMDGNNQIIPIATGVSQSETAESWIWFMRKLKECIGEVPNLAIISDRHYGITAACNAVFPNAFHGYCCRHLMLNRERHNEMSIL
;
A
#
# COMPACT_ATOMS: atom_id res chain seq x y z
N MET A 1 11.25 12.90 -13.39
CA MET A 1 11.90 12.14 -12.30
C MET A 1 11.94 13.05 -11.08
N GLU A 2 10.93 12.99 -10.31
CA GLU A 2 10.77 13.69 -9.03
C GLU A 2 10.11 12.71 -8.08
N LEU A 3 10.54 12.52 -6.95
CA LEU A 3 11.40 12.98 -5.92
C LEU A 3 11.22 12.11 -4.71
N CYS A 4 12.28 11.60 -4.26
CA CYS A 4 12.43 11.06 -2.92
C CYS A 4 12.09 12.15 -1.89
N LEU A 5 11.00 12.03 -1.19
CA LEU A 5 10.79 12.78 0.04
C LEU A 5 11.21 11.89 1.20
N THR A 6 12.47 12.04 1.61
CA THR A 6 12.96 11.45 2.85
C THR A 6 12.46 12.31 4.01
N THR A 7 11.55 11.79 4.80
CA THR A 7 11.15 12.44 6.05
C THR A 7 11.73 11.64 7.20
N LEU A 8 12.63 12.27 7.97
CA LEU A 8 13.09 11.75 9.25
C LEU A 8 12.02 12.08 10.30
N ILE A 9 11.33 11.09 10.80
CA ILE A 9 10.47 11.20 11.96
C ILE A 9 11.09 10.35 13.07
N GLU A 10 11.61 11.02 14.10
CA GLU A 10 12.08 10.43 15.37
C GLU A 10 12.88 9.12 15.24
N GLY A 11 14.00 9.18 14.52
CA GLY A 11 14.92 8.04 14.41
C GLY A 11 14.51 6.96 13.41
N PHE A 12 13.43 7.12 12.68
CA PHE A 12 13.01 6.22 11.60
C PHE A 12 13.34 6.83 10.24
N LEU A 13 14.20 6.17 9.49
CA LEU A 13 14.43 6.51 8.09
C LEU A 13 13.30 5.89 7.27
N ILE A 14 12.27 6.66 6.97
CA ILE A 14 11.27 6.27 6.00
C ILE A 14 11.67 6.91 4.67
N ALA A 15 12.30 6.13 3.83
CA ALA A 15 12.57 6.52 2.46
C ALA A 15 11.37 6.12 1.60
N MET A 16 10.49 7.06 1.29
CA MET A 16 9.47 6.84 0.27
C MET A 16 10.03 7.25 -1.07
N TYR A 17 10.34 6.26 -1.86
CA TYR A 17 10.49 6.46 -3.29
C TYR A 17 9.09 6.45 -3.91
N VAL A 18 8.44 7.59 -3.94
CA VAL A 18 7.33 7.76 -4.88
C VAL A 18 7.98 7.78 -6.26
N CYS A 19 8.29 6.62 -6.78
CA CYS A 19 8.70 6.47 -8.16
C CYS A 19 7.46 6.66 -9.02
N ASN A 20 6.93 7.86 -8.97
CA ASN A 20 5.81 8.22 -9.78
C ASN A 20 6.29 9.16 -10.83
N CYS A 21 6.50 8.60 -11.95
CA CYS A 21 6.25 9.35 -13.13
C CYS A 21 4.86 10.02 -12.94
N ILE A 22 4.81 11.33 -12.98
CA ILE A 22 3.56 12.14 -13.07
C ILE A 22 2.57 11.47 -14.05
N ARG A 23 3.09 10.77 -15.03
CA ARG A 23 2.39 9.95 -16.02
C ARG A 23 1.58 8.82 -15.40
N GLN A 24 2.09 8.09 -14.40
CA GLN A 24 1.38 6.95 -13.76
C GLN A 24 0.22 7.43 -12.88
N ILE A 25 0.41 8.53 -12.15
CA ILE A 25 -0.67 9.14 -11.37
C ILE A 25 -1.75 9.70 -12.29
N LYS A 26 -1.37 10.41 -13.36
CA LYS A 26 -2.34 10.87 -14.37
C LYS A 26 -3.08 9.71 -15.00
N SER A 27 -2.39 8.63 -15.34
CA SER A 27 -3.03 7.42 -15.89
C SER A 27 -4.00 6.80 -14.89
N PHE A 28 -3.62 6.72 -13.62
CA PHE A 28 -4.52 6.23 -12.58
C PHE A 28 -5.78 7.10 -12.48
N LEU A 29 -5.63 8.41 -12.39
CA LEU A 29 -6.75 9.33 -12.20
C LEU A 29 -7.68 9.41 -13.41
N CYS A 30 -7.14 9.27 -14.63
CA CYS A 30 -7.91 9.49 -15.87
C CYS A 30 -8.44 8.20 -16.51
N TYR A 31 -7.73 7.08 -16.37
CA TYR A 31 -7.97 5.89 -17.19
C TYR A 31 -8.08 4.58 -16.42
N MET A 32 -7.71 4.56 -15.15
CA MET A 32 -7.77 3.34 -14.34
C MET A 32 -9.05 3.30 -13.51
N ARG A 33 -9.35 2.10 -13.03
CA ARG A 33 -10.42 1.92 -12.04
C ARG A 33 -10.03 2.62 -10.73
N PRO A 34 -10.97 3.17 -9.98
CA PRO A 34 -10.71 3.75 -8.66
C PRO A 34 -10.45 2.65 -7.61
N LEU A 35 -9.47 1.83 -7.89
CA LEU A 35 -9.08 0.68 -7.09
C LEU A 35 -7.58 0.71 -6.86
N ILE A 36 -7.18 0.68 -5.60
CA ILE A 36 -5.79 0.57 -5.17
C ILE A 36 -5.63 -0.72 -4.37
N ILE A 37 -4.63 -1.50 -4.74
CA ILE A 37 -4.23 -2.69 -4.00
C ILE A 37 -2.96 -2.34 -3.24
N ILE A 38 -2.93 -2.63 -1.96
CA ILE A 38 -1.84 -2.31 -1.05
C ILE A 38 -1.28 -3.60 -0.48
N ASP A 39 0.02 -3.72 -0.50
CA ASP A 39 0.74 -4.87 0.03
C ASP A 39 2.10 -4.45 0.61
N ALA A 40 2.67 -5.31 1.41
CA ALA A 40 3.99 -5.14 1.97
C ALA A 40 4.82 -6.42 1.86
N ALA A 41 6.10 -6.25 1.62
CA ALA A 41 7.04 -7.35 1.57
C ALA A 41 8.23 -7.04 2.48
N HIS A 42 8.59 -8.00 3.33
CA HIS A 42 9.79 -7.90 4.16
C HIS A 42 11.04 -8.05 3.31
N LEU A 43 11.93 -7.07 3.39
CA LEU A 43 13.22 -7.11 2.71
C LEU A 43 14.14 -8.09 3.43
N LYS A 44 14.72 -9.01 2.65
CA LYS A 44 15.70 -9.98 3.14
C LYS A 44 17.10 -9.46 2.81
N GLY A 45 18.05 -9.73 3.71
CA GLY A 45 19.46 -9.39 3.50
C GLY A 45 20.00 -8.42 4.53
N HIS A 46 21.06 -7.69 4.15
CA HIS A 46 21.78 -6.79 5.05
C HIS A 46 20.94 -5.57 5.47
N TYR A 47 20.09 -5.08 4.57
CA TYR A 47 19.15 -3.99 4.84
C TYR A 47 17.78 -4.56 5.16
N GLN A 48 17.54 -4.80 6.44
CA GLN A 48 16.23 -5.23 6.91
C GLN A 48 15.24 -4.06 6.84
N GLY A 49 14.02 -4.36 6.42
CA GLY A 49 12.97 -3.36 6.31
C GLY A 49 11.72 -3.94 5.66
N THR A 50 10.76 -3.08 5.48
CA THR A 50 9.50 -3.44 4.81
C THR A 50 9.31 -2.54 3.59
N ASN A 51 9.13 -3.17 2.44
CA ASN A 51 8.75 -2.47 1.22
C ASN A 51 7.23 -2.45 1.12
N MET A 52 6.65 -1.26 1.16
CA MET A 52 5.22 -1.01 1.00
C MET A 52 4.94 -0.60 -0.43
N VAL A 53 3.88 -1.13 -1.03
CA VAL A 53 3.53 -0.84 -2.41
C VAL A 53 2.03 -0.57 -2.54
N ALA A 54 1.70 0.41 -3.37
CA ALA A 54 0.35 0.66 -3.84
C ALA A 54 0.31 0.48 -5.36
N VAL A 55 -0.59 -0.35 -5.84
CA VAL A 55 -0.75 -0.62 -7.26
C VAL A 55 -2.19 -0.34 -7.69
N GLY A 56 -2.34 0.14 -8.91
CA GLY A 56 -3.63 0.26 -9.60
C GLY A 56 -3.81 -0.84 -10.63
N MET A 57 -4.98 -0.88 -11.22
CA MET A 57 -5.31 -1.84 -12.26
C MET A 57 -5.91 -1.10 -13.46
N ASP A 58 -5.35 -1.35 -14.64
CA ASP A 58 -5.85 -0.77 -15.87
C ASP A 58 -7.06 -1.53 -16.44
N GLY A 59 -7.57 -1.06 -17.59
CA GLY A 59 -8.69 -1.69 -18.28
C GLY A 59 -8.42 -3.12 -18.76
N ASN A 60 -7.16 -3.51 -18.92
CA ASN A 60 -6.72 -4.84 -19.34
C ASN A 60 -6.37 -5.75 -18.15
N ASN A 61 -6.71 -5.36 -16.91
CA ASN A 61 -6.36 -6.04 -15.67
C ASN A 61 -4.83 -6.14 -15.42
N GLN A 62 -4.05 -5.25 -16.02
CA GLN A 62 -2.63 -5.16 -15.72
C GLN A 62 -2.40 -4.34 -14.45
N ILE A 63 -1.49 -4.82 -13.63
CA ILE A 63 -1.10 -4.18 -12.37
C ILE A 63 -0.05 -3.11 -12.68
N ILE A 64 -0.33 -1.88 -12.27
CA ILE A 64 0.55 -0.74 -12.49
C ILE A 64 0.94 -0.14 -11.14
N PRO A 65 2.23 -0.08 -10.81
CA PRO A 65 2.69 0.56 -9.58
C PRO A 65 2.31 2.04 -9.55
N ILE A 66 1.66 2.47 -8.46
CA ILE A 66 1.32 3.88 -8.22
C ILE A 66 2.32 4.51 -7.26
N ALA A 67 2.63 3.80 -6.18
CA ALA A 67 3.56 4.26 -5.16
C ALA A 67 4.32 3.09 -4.53
N THR A 68 5.55 3.34 -4.13
CA THR A 68 6.33 2.41 -3.32
C THR A 68 7.03 3.16 -2.20
N GLY A 69 7.20 2.51 -1.06
CA GLY A 69 7.88 3.08 0.09
C GLY A 69 8.62 2.02 0.87
N VAL A 70 9.68 2.43 1.56
CA VAL A 70 10.46 1.54 2.43
C VAL A 70 10.43 2.10 3.84
N SER A 71 10.10 1.25 4.79
CA SER A 71 10.17 1.55 6.22
C SER A 71 11.03 0.54 6.95
N GLN A 72 11.48 0.86 8.17
CA GLN A 72 12.23 -0.08 8.99
C GLN A 72 11.35 -1.24 9.47
N SER A 73 10.08 -0.99 9.71
CA SER A 73 9.12 -1.98 10.19
C SER A 73 7.72 -1.68 9.69
N GLU A 74 6.91 -2.72 9.64
CA GLU A 74 5.50 -2.62 9.28
C GLU A 74 4.66 -2.26 10.50
N THR A 75 4.45 -0.96 10.72
CA THR A 75 3.66 -0.41 11.82
C THR A 75 2.47 0.40 11.30
N ALA A 76 1.50 0.68 12.18
CA ALA A 76 0.41 1.58 11.86
C ALA A 76 0.92 2.98 11.46
N GLU A 77 1.95 3.48 12.12
CA GLU A 77 2.55 4.79 11.82
C GLU A 77 3.18 4.83 10.44
N SER A 78 3.91 3.77 10.05
CA SER A 78 4.49 3.63 8.71
C SER A 78 3.40 3.63 7.64
N TRP A 79 2.31 2.91 7.87
CA TRP A 79 1.17 2.86 6.95
C TRP A 79 0.42 4.19 6.88
N ILE A 80 0.19 4.86 7.99
CA ILE A 80 -0.45 6.19 8.01
C ILE A 80 0.38 7.20 7.21
N TRP A 81 1.70 7.18 7.41
CA TRP A 81 2.60 8.04 6.67
C TRP A 81 2.57 7.74 5.17
N PHE A 82 2.68 6.46 4.78
CA PHE A 82 2.62 6.03 3.38
C PHE A 82 1.31 6.44 2.71
N MET A 83 0.18 6.21 3.38
CA MET A 83 -1.14 6.58 2.89
C MET A 83 -1.33 8.09 2.75
N ARG A 84 -0.80 8.88 3.69
CA ARG A 84 -0.83 10.34 3.59
C ARG A 84 -0.09 10.83 2.36
N LYS A 85 1.10 10.28 2.10
CA LYS A 85 1.88 10.62 0.91
C LYS A 85 1.19 10.19 -0.38
N LEU A 86 0.58 9.03 -0.38
CA LEU A 86 -0.24 8.57 -1.49
C LEU A 86 -1.41 9.54 -1.74
N LYS A 87 -2.12 9.94 -0.70
CA LYS A 87 -3.23 10.90 -0.80
C LYS A 87 -2.79 12.27 -1.29
N GLU A 88 -1.64 12.76 -0.86
CA GLU A 88 -1.05 14.01 -1.40
C GLU A 88 -0.85 13.93 -2.92
N CYS A 89 -0.51 12.76 -3.44
CA CYS A 89 -0.27 12.57 -4.87
C CYS A 89 -1.56 12.39 -5.69
N ILE A 90 -2.51 11.60 -5.21
CA ILE A 90 -3.72 11.25 -5.97
C ILE A 90 -4.92 12.16 -5.66
N GLY A 91 -4.89 12.88 -4.54
CA GLY A 91 -6.02 13.70 -4.07
C GLY A 91 -7.23 12.88 -3.63
N GLU A 92 -8.40 13.48 -3.69
CA GLU A 92 -9.66 12.80 -3.44
C GLU A 92 -10.13 12.09 -4.72
N VAL A 93 -10.30 10.79 -4.62
CA VAL A 93 -10.76 9.94 -5.72
C VAL A 93 -12.18 9.46 -5.40
N PRO A 94 -13.18 9.82 -6.21
CA PRO A 94 -14.55 9.36 -6.01
C PRO A 94 -14.66 7.84 -6.10
N ASN A 95 -15.43 7.24 -5.20
CA ASN A 95 -15.68 5.80 -5.15
C ASN A 95 -14.41 4.94 -5.05
N LEU A 96 -13.37 5.46 -4.39
CA LEU A 96 -12.13 4.74 -4.19
C LEU A 96 -12.35 3.47 -3.37
N ALA A 97 -11.83 2.36 -3.87
CA ALA A 97 -11.71 1.11 -3.14
C ALA A 97 -10.24 0.80 -2.87
N ILE A 98 -9.94 0.38 -1.66
CA ILE A 98 -8.61 -0.06 -1.25
C ILE A 98 -8.70 -1.53 -0.84
N ILE A 99 -7.87 -2.36 -1.42
CA ILE A 99 -7.78 -3.79 -1.11
C ILE A 99 -6.43 -4.07 -0.48
N SER A 100 -6.43 -4.75 0.65
CA SER A 100 -5.20 -5.12 1.36
C SER A 100 -5.32 -6.49 2.03
N ASP A 101 -4.26 -6.93 2.68
CA ASP A 101 -4.34 -7.99 3.66
C ASP A 101 -5.03 -7.51 4.95
N ARG A 102 -5.10 -8.35 5.96
CA ARG A 102 -5.73 -8.03 7.26
C ARG A 102 -4.78 -7.40 8.27
N HIS A 103 -3.65 -6.86 7.84
CA HIS A 103 -2.73 -6.21 8.77
C HIS A 103 -3.41 -5.00 9.43
N TYR A 104 -3.39 -5.00 10.75
CA TYR A 104 -4.11 -4.00 11.54
C TYR A 104 -3.63 -2.55 11.24
N GLY A 105 -2.35 -2.38 10.96
CA GLY A 105 -1.76 -1.08 10.63
C GLY A 105 -2.33 -0.48 9.34
N ILE A 106 -2.63 -1.32 8.34
CA ILE A 106 -3.27 -0.89 7.09
C ILE A 106 -4.71 -0.43 7.37
N THR A 107 -5.44 -1.21 8.14
CA THR A 107 -6.83 -0.85 8.50
C THR A 107 -6.88 0.48 9.25
N ALA A 108 -6.00 0.67 10.22
CA ALA A 108 -5.89 1.93 10.94
C ALA A 108 -5.55 3.11 10.02
N ALA A 109 -4.61 2.90 9.09
CA ALA A 109 -4.21 3.92 8.12
C ALA A 109 -5.34 4.27 7.13
N CYS A 110 -6.06 3.26 6.62
CA CYS A 110 -7.22 3.49 5.76
C CYS A 110 -8.29 4.33 6.45
N ASN A 111 -8.64 4.00 7.68
CA ASN A 111 -9.62 4.75 8.46
C ASN A 111 -9.18 6.19 8.76
N ALA A 112 -7.89 6.40 9.01
CA ALA A 112 -7.34 7.71 9.34
C ALA A 112 -7.19 8.62 8.10
N VAL A 113 -6.78 8.07 6.97
CA VAL A 113 -6.37 8.85 5.79
C VAL A 113 -7.43 8.85 4.69
N PHE A 114 -8.09 7.71 4.48
CA PHE A 114 -9.13 7.52 3.46
C PHE A 114 -10.47 7.08 4.08
N PRO A 115 -11.07 7.88 4.96
CA PRO A 115 -12.27 7.47 5.70
C PRO A 115 -13.47 7.21 4.80
N ASN A 116 -13.51 7.80 3.61
CA ASN A 116 -14.60 7.66 2.65
C ASN A 116 -14.35 6.56 1.60
N ALA A 117 -13.18 5.93 1.60
CA ALA A 117 -12.88 4.83 0.71
C ALA A 117 -13.46 3.52 1.24
N PHE A 118 -13.90 2.66 0.33
CA PHE A 118 -14.23 1.28 0.68
C PHE A 118 -12.93 0.51 0.95
N HIS A 119 -12.82 -0.13 2.12
CA HIS A 119 -11.69 -0.98 2.43
C HIS A 119 -12.12 -2.44 2.44
N GLY A 120 -11.56 -3.23 1.53
CA GLY A 120 -11.79 -4.67 1.40
C GLY A 120 -10.51 -5.47 1.62
N TYR A 121 -10.69 -6.76 1.87
CA TYR A 121 -9.57 -7.67 2.10
C TYR A 121 -9.28 -8.55 0.90
N CYS A 122 -8.00 -8.80 0.65
CA CYS A 122 -7.54 -9.64 -0.45
C CYS A 122 -7.97 -11.09 -0.25
N CYS A 123 -8.73 -11.63 -1.18
CA CYS A 123 -9.20 -13.01 -1.14
C CYS A 123 -8.06 -14.03 -1.11
N ARG A 124 -6.96 -13.75 -1.81
CA ARG A 124 -5.78 -14.62 -1.82
C ARG A 124 -5.17 -14.76 -0.41
N HIS A 125 -4.98 -13.68 0.31
CA HIS A 125 -4.48 -13.71 1.69
C HIS A 125 -5.47 -14.39 2.64
N LEU A 126 -6.77 -14.26 2.40
CA LEU A 126 -7.80 -14.96 3.17
C LEU A 126 -7.71 -16.47 2.97
N MET A 127 -7.51 -16.94 1.75
CA MET A 127 -7.39 -18.37 1.43
C MET A 127 -6.12 -18.96 2.01
N LEU A 128 -4.96 -18.30 1.83
CA LEU A 128 -3.68 -18.77 2.39
C LEU A 128 -3.69 -18.87 3.91
N ASN A 129 -4.37 -17.95 4.59
CA ASN A 129 -4.51 -18.02 6.05
C ASN A 129 -5.42 -19.18 6.48
N ARG A 130 -6.45 -19.49 5.71
CA ARG A 130 -7.35 -20.62 5.97
C ARG A 130 -6.61 -21.96 5.81
N GLU A 131 -5.79 -22.11 4.80
CA GLU A 131 -4.97 -23.30 4.59
C GLU A 131 -4.00 -23.55 5.74
N ARG A 132 -3.29 -22.50 6.20
CA ARG A 132 -2.39 -22.59 7.36
C ARG A 132 -3.11 -22.97 8.65
N HIS A 133 -4.32 -22.48 8.88
CA HIS A 133 -5.13 -22.88 10.05
C HIS A 133 -5.58 -24.34 9.98
N ASN A 134 -5.90 -24.84 8.79
CA ASN A 134 -6.30 -26.23 8.60
C ASN A 134 -5.11 -27.18 8.80
N GLU A 135 -3.91 -26.82 8.37
CA GLU A 135 -2.69 -27.61 8.60
C GLU A 135 -2.33 -27.70 10.09
N MET A 136 -2.53 -26.62 10.86
CA MET A 136 -2.28 -26.61 12.32
C MET A 136 -3.33 -27.38 13.12
N SER A 137 -4.51 -27.65 12.57
CA SER A 137 -5.56 -28.43 13.25
C SER A 137 -5.46 -29.93 13.00
N ILE A 138 -4.50 -30.39 12.19
CA ILE A 138 -4.25 -31.82 11.90
C ILE A 138 -3.06 -32.36 12.70
N LEU A 139 -2.34 -31.52 13.43
CA LEU A 139 -1.27 -31.92 14.37
C LEU A 139 -1.77 -31.90 15.81
#